data_abf713738eec38baaebe38d65dab751b
#
_entry.id   abf713738eec38baaebe38d65dab751b
#
_cell.length_a   1.000
_cell.length_b   1.000
_cell.length_c   1.000
_cell.angle_alpha   90.00
_cell.angle_beta   90.00
_cell.angle_gamma   90.00
#
_symmetry.space_group_name_H-M   'P 1'
#
loop_
_entity.id
_entity.type
_entity.pdbx_description
1 polymer ?
#
loop_
_entity_poly.entity_id
_entity_poly.type
_entity_poly.pdbx_seq_one_letter_code
_entity_poly.pdbx_strand_id
1 'polypeptide(L)'
;MNKLKLIIITFIISMNFNVLNAQSIEEIIKGRKAMFSENYQTGKKISILLKSKKIEEAKPLMKKMSANYKKLLNYFPENTKEGFKTEALPSIWENKDEFNALMQKASDDMLKLA
;
A
#
# COMPACT_ATOMS: atom_id res chain seq x y z
N MET A 1 3.00 -7.59 -46.76
CA MET A 1 4.08 -7.18 -45.84
C MET A 1 3.61 -6.33 -44.70
N ASN A 2 2.79 -5.29 -44.92
CA ASN A 2 2.31 -4.43 -43.85
C ASN A 2 1.43 -5.13 -42.79
N LYS A 3 0.64 -6.13 -43.20
CA LYS A 3 -0.21 -6.93 -42.33
C LYS A 3 0.61 -7.81 -41.36
N LEU A 4 1.73 -8.35 -41.81
CA LEU A 4 2.62 -9.17 -40.98
C LEU A 4 3.32 -8.35 -39.88
N LYS A 5 3.75 -7.14 -40.22
CA LYS A 5 4.36 -6.20 -39.24
C LYS A 5 3.36 -5.79 -38.17
N LEU A 6 2.10 -5.58 -38.52
CA LEU A 6 1.03 -5.22 -37.59
C LEU A 6 0.73 -6.36 -36.59
N ILE A 7 0.73 -7.61 -37.05
CA ILE A 7 0.50 -8.79 -36.21
C ILE A 7 1.64 -8.95 -35.18
N ILE A 8 2.89 -8.73 -35.58
CA ILE A 8 4.05 -8.82 -34.68
C ILE A 8 3.99 -7.75 -33.58
N ILE A 9 3.60 -6.53 -33.93
CA ILE A 9 3.44 -5.45 -32.96
C ILE A 9 2.35 -5.76 -31.94
N THR A 10 1.22 -6.31 -32.39
CA THR A 10 0.09 -6.70 -31.51
C THR A 10 0.52 -7.81 -30.55
N PHE A 11 1.31 -8.78 -31.01
CA PHE A 11 1.83 -9.88 -30.18
C PHE A 11 2.80 -9.38 -29.10
N ILE A 12 3.69 -8.45 -29.43
CA ILE A 12 4.63 -7.85 -28.47
C ILE A 12 3.90 -7.08 -27.38
N ILE A 13 2.84 -6.34 -27.73
CA ILE A 13 2.01 -5.61 -26.76
C ILE A 13 1.32 -6.58 -25.77
N SER A 14 0.84 -7.72 -26.27
CA SER A 14 0.19 -8.73 -25.43
C SER A 14 1.16 -9.37 -24.44
N MET A 15 2.41 -9.61 -24.82
CA MET A 15 3.44 -10.16 -23.93
C MET A 15 3.84 -9.17 -22.83
N ASN A 16 3.95 -7.89 -23.15
CA ASN A 16 4.25 -6.84 -22.18
C ASN A 16 3.14 -6.72 -21.12
N PHE A 17 1.90 -6.91 -21.49
CA PHE A 17 0.76 -6.85 -20.57
C PHE A 17 0.83 -7.97 -19.51
N ASN A 18 1.19 -9.19 -19.88
CA ASN A 18 1.35 -10.31 -18.95
C ASN A 18 2.50 -10.11 -17.97
N VAL A 19 3.60 -9.55 -18.41
CA VAL A 19 4.76 -9.23 -17.55
C VAL A 19 4.40 -8.16 -16.51
N LEU A 20 3.65 -7.13 -16.89
CA LEU A 20 3.18 -6.08 -15.99
C LEU A 20 2.27 -6.63 -14.87
N ASN A 21 1.38 -7.57 -15.17
CA ASN A 21 0.52 -8.21 -14.16
C ASN A 21 1.32 -9.03 -13.13
N ALA A 22 2.34 -9.77 -13.55
CA ALA A 22 3.20 -10.55 -12.65
C ALA A 22 4.02 -9.65 -11.71
N GLN A 23 4.57 -8.53 -12.23
CA GLN A 23 5.28 -7.53 -11.43
C GLN A 23 4.36 -6.84 -10.43
N SER A 24 3.09 -6.61 -10.79
CA SER A 24 2.11 -5.92 -9.96
C SER A 24 1.86 -6.61 -8.62
N ILE A 25 1.80 -7.95 -8.56
CA ILE A 25 1.59 -8.71 -7.31
C ILE A 25 2.77 -8.51 -6.35
N GLU A 26 3.99 -8.67 -6.84
CA GLU A 26 5.20 -8.47 -6.04
C GLU A 26 5.32 -7.02 -5.55
N GLU A 27 5.08 -6.06 -6.43
CA GLU A 27 5.10 -4.63 -6.10
C GLU A 27 4.06 -4.27 -5.05
N ILE A 28 2.86 -4.84 -5.11
CA ILE A 28 1.81 -4.62 -4.11
C ILE A 28 2.26 -5.14 -2.75
N ILE A 29 2.76 -6.38 -2.67
CA ILE A 29 3.22 -6.97 -1.42
C ILE A 29 4.39 -6.19 -0.83
N LYS A 30 5.38 -5.85 -1.63
CA LYS A 30 6.52 -5.02 -1.20
C LYS A 30 6.09 -3.62 -0.78
N GLY A 31 5.17 -3.02 -1.53
CA GLY A 31 4.63 -1.69 -1.26
C GLY A 31 3.90 -1.63 0.08
N ARG A 32 3.04 -2.61 0.40
CA ARG A 32 2.35 -2.60 1.70
C ARG A 32 3.32 -2.82 2.87
N LYS A 33 4.31 -3.69 2.72
CA LYS A 33 5.36 -3.86 3.73
C LYS A 33 6.14 -2.56 3.97
N ALA A 34 6.51 -1.87 2.90
CA ALA A 34 7.22 -0.59 2.97
C ALA A 34 6.38 0.48 3.68
N MET A 35 5.08 0.56 3.38
CA MET A 35 4.18 1.53 4.02
C MET A 35 3.99 1.25 5.53
N PHE A 36 3.86 0.01 5.94
CA PHE A 36 3.80 -0.34 7.37
C PHE A 36 5.10 -0.03 8.07
N SER A 37 6.24 -0.35 7.47
CA SER A 37 7.56 0.00 8.01
C SER A 37 7.74 1.51 8.14
N GLU A 38 7.35 2.26 7.13
CA GLU A 38 7.39 3.73 7.14
C GLU A 38 6.49 4.29 8.25
N ASN A 39 5.26 3.78 8.39
CA ASN A 39 4.34 4.21 9.43
C ASN A 39 4.89 3.93 10.83
N TYR A 40 5.54 2.79 11.01
CA TYR A 40 6.20 2.47 12.29
C TYR A 40 7.29 3.49 12.62
N GLN A 41 8.17 3.81 11.68
CA GLN A 41 9.23 4.80 11.88
C GLN A 41 8.67 6.22 12.08
N THR A 42 7.67 6.57 11.30
CA THR A 42 6.97 7.87 11.42
C THR A 42 6.29 8.00 12.77
N GLY A 43 5.64 6.94 13.25
CA GLY A 43 5.01 6.90 14.58
C GLY A 43 6.00 7.15 15.70
N LYS A 44 7.21 6.59 15.61
CA LYS A 44 8.29 6.86 16.58
C LYS A 44 8.69 8.34 16.59
N LYS A 45 8.86 8.94 15.42
CA LYS A 45 9.20 10.37 15.28
C LYS A 45 8.11 11.27 15.86
N ILE A 46 6.84 10.96 15.56
CA ILE A 46 5.69 11.68 16.12
C ILE A 46 5.73 11.62 17.64
N SER A 47 5.94 10.44 18.23
CA SER A 47 6.01 10.27 19.68
C SER A 47 7.11 11.14 20.31
N ILE A 48 8.29 11.17 19.71
CA ILE A 48 9.41 12.00 20.18
C ILE A 48 9.06 13.49 20.11
N LEU A 49 8.48 13.94 19.01
CA LEU A 49 8.10 15.34 18.82
C LEU A 49 7.03 15.77 19.81
N LEU A 50 6.03 14.93 20.07
CA LEU A 50 4.97 15.22 21.04
C LEU A 50 5.52 15.30 22.47
N LYS A 51 6.43 14.42 22.85
CA LYS A 51 7.12 14.46 24.15
C LYS A 51 7.94 15.74 24.32
N SER A 52 8.50 16.25 23.24
CA SER A 52 9.25 17.50 23.21
C SER A 52 8.37 18.74 22.99
N LYS A 53 7.06 18.58 23.00
CA LYS A 53 6.06 19.65 22.78
C LYS A 53 6.18 20.35 21.42
N LYS A 54 6.71 19.64 20.42
CA LYS A 54 6.88 20.13 19.05
C LYS A 54 5.69 19.68 18.17
N ILE A 55 4.49 20.09 18.55
CA ILE A 55 3.23 19.64 17.94
C ILE A 55 3.17 20.02 16.45
N GLU A 56 3.57 21.25 16.11
CA GLU A 56 3.51 21.74 14.73
C GLU A 56 4.42 20.95 13.79
N GLU A 57 5.56 20.47 14.28
CA GLU A 57 6.45 19.60 13.50
C GLU A 57 5.90 18.18 13.33
N ALA A 58 5.07 17.72 14.27
CA ALA A 58 4.43 16.41 14.20
C ALA A 58 3.28 16.34 13.20
N LYS A 59 2.56 17.44 12.97
CA LYS A 59 1.37 17.47 12.10
C LYS A 59 1.61 16.99 10.68
N PRO A 60 2.65 17.42 9.95
CA PRO A 60 2.92 16.88 8.61
C PRO A 60 3.17 15.38 8.60
N LEU A 61 3.80 14.85 9.64
CA LEU A 61 4.05 13.41 9.79
C LEU A 61 2.76 12.64 10.03
N MET A 62 1.84 13.19 10.81
CA MET A 62 0.51 12.61 11.03
C MET A 62 -0.29 12.55 9.73
N LYS A 63 -0.25 13.61 8.92
CA LYS A 63 -0.90 13.64 7.61
C LYS A 63 -0.33 12.59 6.65
N LYS A 64 0.98 12.44 6.64
CA LYS A 64 1.65 11.42 5.83
C LYS A 64 1.24 10.01 6.25
N MET A 65 1.18 9.76 7.54
CA MET A 65 0.78 8.48 8.11
C MET A 65 -0.68 8.17 7.79
N SER A 66 -1.56 9.15 7.90
CA SER A 66 -2.97 9.05 7.47
C SER A 66 -3.09 8.67 5.99
N ALA A 67 -2.34 9.33 5.12
CA ALA A 67 -2.33 9.05 3.69
C ALA A 67 -1.86 7.62 3.38
N ASN A 68 -0.87 7.12 4.11
CA ASN A 68 -0.38 5.74 3.96
C ASN A 68 -1.46 4.72 4.37
N TYR A 69 -2.16 4.93 5.47
CA TYR A 69 -3.27 4.05 5.87
C TYR A 69 -4.39 4.02 4.83
N LYS A 70 -4.72 5.17 4.25
CA LYS A 70 -5.73 5.25 3.19
C LYS A 70 -5.28 4.51 1.92
N LYS A 71 -4.03 4.68 1.52
CA LYS A 71 -3.44 3.92 0.40
C LYS A 71 -3.48 2.42 0.63
N LEU A 72 -3.20 1.98 1.84
CA LEU A 72 -3.17 0.56 2.21
C LEU A 72 -4.51 -0.16 1.98
N LEU A 73 -5.63 0.54 1.91
CA LEU A 73 -6.93 -0.03 1.54
C LEU A 73 -6.89 -0.77 0.20
N ASN A 74 -6.03 -0.35 -0.72
CA ASN A 74 -5.90 -0.91 -2.07
C ASN A 74 -4.73 -1.90 -2.21
N TYR A 75 -4.09 -2.29 -1.10
CA TYR A 75 -2.89 -3.13 -1.12
C TYR A 75 -3.12 -4.55 -0.62
N PHE A 76 -4.39 -4.98 -0.50
CA PHE A 76 -4.75 -6.34 -0.08
C PHE A 76 -5.73 -7.00 -1.04
N PRO A 77 -5.48 -7.01 -2.38
CA PRO A 77 -6.32 -7.75 -3.30
C PRO A 77 -6.17 -9.26 -3.07
N GLU A 78 -7.16 -10.03 -3.54
CA GLU A 78 -7.23 -11.49 -3.34
C GLU A 78 -5.98 -12.24 -3.78
N ASN A 79 -5.34 -11.81 -4.85
CA ASN A 79 -4.16 -12.46 -5.42
C ASN A 79 -2.84 -12.16 -4.66
N THR A 80 -2.91 -11.49 -3.51
CA THR A 80 -1.74 -11.15 -2.69
C THR A 80 -1.73 -11.81 -1.32
N LYS A 81 -2.54 -12.86 -1.13
CA LYS A 81 -2.62 -13.62 0.14
C LYS A 81 -1.34 -14.37 0.46
N GLU A 82 -0.64 -14.86 -0.56
CA GLU A 82 0.51 -15.73 -0.44
C GLU A 82 1.64 -15.28 -1.36
N GLY A 83 2.86 -15.71 -1.06
CA GLY A 83 4.04 -15.46 -1.86
C GLY A 83 4.84 -14.24 -1.43
N PHE A 84 5.99 -14.06 -2.03
CA PHE A 84 6.90 -12.93 -1.82
C PHE A 84 7.20 -12.62 -0.35
N LYS A 85 7.24 -13.65 0.50
CA LYS A 85 7.48 -13.55 1.94
C LYS A 85 6.45 -12.66 2.67
N THR A 86 5.19 -12.67 2.22
CA THR A 86 4.14 -11.95 2.91
C THR A 86 3.89 -12.51 4.31
N GLU A 87 3.69 -11.63 5.27
CA GLU A 87 3.32 -11.96 6.64
C GLU A 87 1.84 -11.66 6.93
N ALA A 88 1.10 -11.25 5.91
CA ALA A 88 -0.32 -10.95 6.04
C ALA A 88 -1.12 -12.20 6.39
N LEU A 89 -1.97 -12.09 7.43
CA LEU A 89 -2.77 -13.21 7.92
C LEU A 89 -4.01 -13.45 7.04
N PRO A 90 -4.43 -14.70 6.85
CA PRO A 90 -5.65 -15.03 6.10
C PRO A 90 -6.90 -14.32 6.60
N SER A 91 -6.99 -14.03 7.90
CA SER A 91 -8.11 -13.33 8.52
C SER A 91 -8.41 -11.96 7.90
N ILE A 92 -7.43 -11.31 7.26
CA ILE A 92 -7.62 -10.05 6.53
C ILE A 92 -8.68 -10.23 5.43
N TRP A 93 -8.60 -11.32 4.66
CA TRP A 93 -9.52 -11.60 3.57
C TRP A 93 -10.81 -12.26 4.02
N GLU A 94 -10.78 -13.02 5.11
CA GLU A 94 -11.96 -13.61 5.72
C GLU A 94 -12.88 -12.56 6.33
N ASN A 95 -12.30 -11.46 6.85
CA ASN A 95 -13.00 -10.34 7.48
C ASN A 95 -12.64 -9.02 6.80
N LYS A 96 -12.72 -8.98 5.48
CA LYS A 96 -12.21 -7.86 4.66
C LYS A 96 -12.89 -6.52 4.99
N ASP A 97 -14.19 -6.52 5.19
CA ASP A 97 -14.94 -5.30 5.49
C ASP A 97 -14.53 -4.72 6.85
N GLU A 98 -14.33 -5.56 7.85
CA GLU A 98 -13.82 -5.14 9.16
C GLU A 98 -12.39 -4.61 9.06
N PHE A 99 -11.53 -5.30 8.33
CA PHE A 99 -10.15 -4.85 8.08
C PHE A 99 -10.12 -3.48 7.40
N ASN A 100 -10.93 -3.29 6.38
CA ASN A 100 -11.02 -2.01 5.67
C ASN A 100 -11.55 -0.90 6.59
N ALA A 101 -12.54 -1.19 7.43
CA ALA A 101 -13.08 -0.22 8.38
C ALA A 101 -12.03 0.20 9.41
N LEU A 102 -11.23 -0.73 9.93
CA LEU A 102 -10.15 -0.43 10.87
C LEU A 102 -9.04 0.40 10.22
N MET A 103 -8.70 0.09 8.99
CA MET A 103 -7.68 0.84 8.24
C MET A 103 -8.15 2.27 7.94
N GLN A 104 -9.41 2.43 7.54
CA GLN A 104 -10.01 3.74 7.31
C GLN A 104 -10.08 4.54 8.61
N LYS A 105 -10.44 3.90 9.72
CA LYS A 105 -10.46 4.53 11.03
C LYS A 105 -9.08 5.02 11.45
N ALA A 106 -8.03 4.22 11.21
CA ALA A 106 -6.65 4.61 11.51
C ALA A 106 -6.25 5.87 10.71
N SER A 107 -6.63 5.92 9.43
CA SER A 107 -6.42 7.10 8.59
C SER A 107 -7.14 8.33 9.13
N ASP A 108 -8.43 8.19 9.42
CA ASP A 108 -9.28 9.30 9.90
C ASP A 108 -8.84 9.82 11.26
N ASP A 109 -8.50 8.93 12.20
CA ASP A 109 -8.04 9.30 13.53
C ASP A 109 -6.73 10.07 13.47
N MET A 110 -5.80 9.62 12.62
CA MET A 110 -4.51 10.29 12.44
C MET A 110 -4.70 11.68 11.82
N LEU A 111 -5.60 11.82 10.86
CA LEU A 111 -5.91 13.11 10.24
C LEU A 111 -6.54 14.10 11.24
N LYS A 112 -7.36 13.62 12.17
CA LYS A 112 -7.94 14.45 13.23
C LYS A 112 -6.91 15.00 14.21
N LEU A 113 -5.84 14.24 14.46
CA LEU A 113 -4.74 14.67 15.32
C LEU A 113 -3.85 15.74 14.68
N ALA A 114 -3.86 15.78 13.35
CA ALA A 114 -3.03 16.71 12.57
C ALA A 114 -3.59 18.19 12.52
#